data_74d787ccd0110e61d032be375adc491b
#
_entry.id   74d787ccd0110e61d032be375adc491b
#
_cell.length_a   1.000
_cell.length_b   1.000
_cell.length_c   1.000
_cell.angle_alpha   90.00
_cell.angle_beta   90.00
_cell.angle_gamma   90.00
#
_symmetry.space_group_name_H-M   'P 1'
#
loop_
_entity.id
_entity.type
_entity.pdbx_description
1 polymer ?
#
loop_
_entity_poly.entity_id
_entity_poly.type
_entity_poly.pdbx_seq_one_letter_code
_entity_poly.pdbx_strand_id
1 'polypeptide(L)'
;MKSASLPTLFTALFVALMAGVAHADFRQTSDVATVAFEGPSARATKQFIYSRGTPVEVVVQIEGWVKVRDAQGTLAWLEKKALTERTNVQVKAPTAEAYASPDAASAIVFRAENGVLLQLVTPQPPSAGAWAQVRHRDGQTGFVRLDALFGL
;
A
#
# COMPACT_ATOMS: atom_id res chain seq x y z
N MET A 1 64.39 36.92 5.35
CA MET A 1 63.77 35.63 5.74
C MET A 1 62.27 35.79 5.57
N LYS A 2 61.74 35.21 4.50
CA LYS A 2 60.31 35.27 4.20
C LYS A 2 59.70 33.89 4.50
N SER A 3 58.87 33.80 5.54
CA SER A 3 58.13 32.58 5.85
C SER A 3 56.88 32.54 5.00
N ALA A 4 56.78 31.50 4.19
CA ALA A 4 55.61 31.20 3.38
C ALA A 4 54.64 30.34 4.21
N SER A 5 53.44 30.86 4.47
CA SER A 5 52.35 30.10 5.06
C SER A 5 51.58 29.37 4.00
N LEU A 6 51.48 28.03 4.10
CA LEU A 6 50.60 27.21 3.29
C LEU A 6 49.14 27.36 3.71
N PRO A 7 48.18 27.48 2.80
CA PRO A 7 46.78 27.40 3.14
C PRO A 7 46.36 25.93 3.24
N THR A 8 45.80 25.58 4.38
CA THR A 8 45.19 24.25 4.64
C THR A 8 43.87 24.18 3.89
N LEU A 9 43.82 23.36 2.86
CA LEU A 9 42.57 23.03 2.12
C LEU A 9 41.70 22.13 3.01
N PHE A 10 40.64 22.69 3.56
CA PHE A 10 39.55 21.90 4.19
C PHE A 10 38.66 21.35 3.12
N THR A 11 38.87 20.07 2.77
CA THR A 11 37.94 19.32 1.85
C THR A 11 36.74 18.90 2.67
N ALA A 12 35.65 19.66 2.56
CA ALA A 12 34.36 19.29 3.11
C ALA A 12 33.78 18.14 2.29
N LEU A 13 33.81 16.94 2.85
CA LEU A 13 33.15 15.75 2.28
C LEU A 13 31.63 15.89 2.46
N PHE A 14 30.93 16.30 1.41
CA PHE A 14 29.47 16.37 1.36
C PHE A 14 28.93 14.95 1.17
N VAL A 15 28.59 14.26 2.25
CA VAL A 15 27.84 13.00 2.19
C VAL A 15 26.40 13.34 1.81
N ALA A 16 26.06 13.22 0.52
CA ALA A 16 24.68 13.29 0.06
C ALA A 16 23.95 12.05 0.56
N LEU A 17 23.15 12.22 1.61
CA LEU A 17 22.21 11.20 2.09
C LEU A 17 21.10 11.05 1.04
N MET A 18 21.23 10.08 0.14
CA MET A 18 20.17 9.68 -0.77
C MET A 18 19.07 9.04 0.07
N ALA A 19 18.10 9.83 0.50
CA ALA A 19 16.85 9.33 1.04
C ALA A 19 16.09 8.64 -0.10
N GLY A 20 16.29 7.33 -0.23
CA GLY A 20 15.49 6.51 -1.13
C GLY A 20 14.03 6.65 -0.72
N VAL A 21 13.16 7.02 -1.65
CA VAL A 21 11.72 7.01 -1.44
C VAL A 21 11.33 5.55 -1.27
N ALA A 22 11.08 5.13 -0.03
CA ALA A 22 10.58 3.79 0.25
C ALA A 22 9.16 3.70 -0.34
N HIS A 23 9.04 3.06 -1.48
CA HIS A 23 7.73 2.70 -2.02
C HIS A 23 7.20 1.54 -1.20
N ALA A 24 6.00 1.68 -0.66
CA ALA A 24 5.33 0.60 0.03
C ALA A 24 5.09 -0.55 -0.98
N ASP A 25 5.55 -1.76 -0.66
CA ASP A 25 5.30 -2.95 -1.48
C ASP A 25 3.94 -3.53 -1.09
N PHE A 26 2.92 -3.17 -1.86
CA PHE A 26 1.59 -3.71 -1.68
C PHE A 26 1.37 -4.98 -2.49
N ARG A 27 0.82 -5.99 -1.83
CA ARG A 27 0.35 -7.25 -2.40
C ARG A 27 -1.12 -7.44 -2.06
N GLN A 28 -1.73 -8.49 -2.57
CA GLN A 28 -3.06 -8.92 -2.14
C GLN A 28 -3.10 -10.43 -1.95
N THR A 29 -4.04 -10.88 -1.12
CA THR A 29 -4.28 -12.30 -0.89
C THR A 29 -4.86 -12.97 -2.13
N SER A 30 -4.36 -14.15 -2.48
CA SER A 30 -4.78 -14.92 -3.67
C SER A 30 -5.88 -15.93 -3.37
N ASP A 31 -5.89 -16.49 -2.16
CA ASP A 31 -6.79 -17.58 -1.79
C ASP A 31 -8.12 -17.06 -1.25
N VAL A 32 -9.17 -17.89 -1.34
CA VAL A 32 -10.51 -17.58 -0.83
C VAL A 32 -10.48 -17.25 0.67
N ALA A 33 -9.61 -17.94 1.40
CA ALA A 33 -9.37 -17.75 2.82
C ALA A 33 -7.86 -17.87 3.10
N THR A 34 -7.20 -16.75 3.32
CA THR A 34 -5.77 -16.71 3.68
C THR A 34 -5.62 -16.61 5.18
N VAL A 35 -5.02 -17.63 5.78
CA VAL A 35 -4.78 -17.66 7.23
C VAL A 35 -3.63 -16.73 7.62
N ALA A 36 -3.86 -15.87 8.59
CA ALA A 36 -2.88 -15.02 9.23
C ALA A 36 -2.36 -15.67 10.53
N PHE A 37 -1.05 -15.62 10.73
CA PHE A 37 -0.35 -16.25 11.84
C PHE A 37 0.38 -15.20 12.70
N GLU A 38 0.60 -15.53 13.97
CA GLU A 38 1.39 -14.71 14.89
C GLU A 38 2.89 -14.71 14.54
N GLY A 39 3.39 -15.79 13.95
CA GLY A 39 4.78 -15.97 13.59
C GLY A 39 4.97 -16.64 12.22
N PRO A 40 6.21 -16.65 11.69
CA PRO A 40 6.51 -17.22 10.37
C PRO A 40 6.61 -18.74 10.41
N SER A 41 5.54 -19.42 10.77
CA SER A 41 5.46 -20.87 10.87
C SER A 41 4.00 -21.34 10.78
N ALA A 42 3.77 -22.44 10.07
CA ALA A 42 2.47 -23.10 10.01
C ALA A 42 2.01 -23.67 11.37
N ARG A 43 2.92 -23.77 12.35
CA ARG A 43 2.65 -24.18 13.72
C ARG A 43 2.37 -23.00 14.65
N ALA A 44 2.58 -21.76 14.18
CA ALA A 44 2.27 -20.56 14.97
C ALA A 44 0.77 -20.42 15.18
N THR A 45 0.39 -19.66 16.19
CA THR A 45 -1.01 -19.35 16.49
C THR A 45 -1.68 -18.68 15.30
N LYS A 46 -2.80 -19.22 14.87
CA LYS A 46 -3.66 -18.60 13.85
C LYS A 46 -4.42 -17.45 14.50
N GLN A 47 -4.34 -16.26 13.90
CA GLN A 47 -4.98 -15.07 14.42
C GLN A 47 -6.36 -14.83 13.78
N PHE A 48 -6.41 -14.77 12.47
CA PHE A 48 -7.63 -14.50 11.70
C PHE A 48 -7.45 -14.94 10.23
N ILE A 49 -8.44 -14.63 9.42
CA ILE A 49 -8.46 -15.00 8.00
C ILE A 49 -8.73 -13.75 7.16
N TYR A 50 -7.94 -13.56 6.13
CA TYR A 50 -8.20 -12.58 5.09
C TYR A 50 -9.01 -13.19 3.94
N SER A 51 -9.97 -12.44 3.42
CA SER A 51 -10.68 -12.78 2.18
C SER A 51 -9.78 -12.58 0.97
N ARG A 52 -10.10 -13.25 -0.15
CA ARG A 52 -9.40 -13.07 -1.41
C ARG A 52 -9.38 -11.59 -1.84
N GLY A 53 -8.24 -11.15 -2.35
CA GLY A 53 -8.07 -9.81 -2.90
C GLY A 53 -7.88 -8.73 -1.84
N THR A 54 -7.72 -9.08 -0.56
CA THR A 54 -7.42 -8.11 0.50
C THR A 54 -6.02 -7.55 0.29
N PRO A 55 -5.87 -6.23 0.11
CA PRO A 55 -4.56 -5.60 -0.02
C PRO A 55 -3.83 -5.60 1.33
N VAL A 56 -2.53 -5.85 1.28
CA VAL A 56 -1.64 -5.83 2.44
C VAL A 56 -0.31 -5.17 2.06
N GLU A 57 0.27 -4.43 2.98
CA GLU A 57 1.60 -3.85 2.85
C GLU A 57 2.65 -4.86 3.32
N VAL A 58 3.64 -5.16 2.51
CA VAL A 58 4.75 -6.05 2.90
C VAL A 58 5.72 -5.28 3.77
N VAL A 59 5.92 -5.75 5.01
CA VAL A 59 6.81 -5.13 6.00
C VAL A 59 8.15 -5.87 6.07
N VAL A 60 8.10 -7.22 6.09
CA VAL A 60 9.29 -8.08 6.16
C VAL A 60 9.08 -9.31 5.26
N GLN A 61 10.11 -9.71 4.54
CA GLN A 61 10.14 -10.97 3.80
C GLN A 61 11.26 -11.86 4.34
N ILE A 62 10.91 -13.11 4.60
CA ILE A 62 11.85 -14.18 4.87
C ILE A 62 11.51 -15.38 3.98
N GLU A 63 12.30 -16.45 4.01
CA GLU A 63 12.03 -17.62 3.20
C GLU A 63 10.65 -18.22 3.51
N GLY A 64 9.78 -18.26 2.49
CA GLY A 64 8.44 -18.84 2.56
C GLY A 64 7.38 -17.99 3.28
N TRP A 65 7.76 -16.93 3.99
CA TRP A 65 6.86 -16.13 4.83
C TRP A 65 7.02 -14.63 4.60
N VAL A 66 5.92 -13.90 4.82
CA VAL A 66 5.86 -12.45 4.70
C VAL A 66 5.14 -11.88 5.92
N LYS A 67 5.75 -10.91 6.59
CA LYS A 67 5.06 -10.09 7.59
C LYS A 67 4.38 -8.95 6.87
N VAL A 68 3.10 -8.81 7.07
CA VAL A 68 2.27 -7.81 6.41
C VAL A 68 1.58 -6.89 7.41
N ARG A 69 1.18 -5.71 6.93
CA ARG A 69 0.30 -4.77 7.63
C ARG A 69 -0.98 -4.62 6.82
N ASP A 70 -2.12 -4.72 7.47
CA ASP A 70 -3.43 -4.50 6.85
C ASP A 70 -3.91 -3.04 6.96
N ALA A 71 -5.09 -2.74 6.40
CA ALA A 71 -5.68 -1.40 6.41
C ALA A 71 -6.00 -0.86 7.82
N GLN A 72 -6.11 -1.73 8.81
CA GLN A 72 -6.33 -1.39 10.22
C GLN A 72 -5.02 -1.20 10.98
N GLY A 73 -3.86 -1.45 10.33
CA GLY A 73 -2.55 -1.40 10.94
C GLY A 73 -2.13 -2.69 11.65
N THR A 74 -2.94 -3.74 11.58
CA THR A 74 -2.63 -5.04 12.20
C THR A 74 -1.47 -5.70 11.48
N LEU A 75 -0.52 -6.24 12.27
CA LEU A 75 0.63 -6.98 11.76
C LEU A 75 0.39 -8.49 11.91
N ALA A 76 0.62 -9.23 10.83
CA ALA A 76 0.49 -10.68 10.83
C ALA A 76 1.48 -11.32 9.84
N TRP A 77 1.69 -12.63 9.96
CA TRP A 77 2.49 -13.41 9.04
C TRP A 77 1.59 -14.21 8.11
N LEU A 78 1.91 -14.18 6.81
CA LEU A 78 1.26 -14.96 5.77
C LEU A 78 2.28 -15.84 5.08
N GLU A 79 1.84 -16.97 4.53
CA GLU A 79 2.65 -17.72 3.59
C GLU A 79 2.83 -16.90 2.30
N LYS A 80 4.08 -16.79 1.83
CA LYS A 80 4.39 -16.01 0.62
C LYS A 80 3.58 -16.46 -0.60
N LYS A 81 3.31 -17.76 -0.74
CA LYS A 81 2.51 -18.33 -1.84
C LYS A 81 1.05 -17.87 -1.85
N ALA A 82 0.52 -17.39 -0.71
CA ALA A 82 -0.84 -16.88 -0.58
C ALA A 82 -0.98 -15.41 -1.01
N LEU A 83 0.09 -14.80 -1.52
CA LEU A 83 0.11 -13.43 -2.00
C LEU A 83 0.30 -13.39 -3.52
N THR A 84 -0.33 -12.40 -4.15
CA THR A 84 -0.20 -12.10 -5.57
C THR A 84 -0.05 -10.60 -5.78
N GLU A 85 0.15 -10.20 -7.03
CA GLU A 85 0.18 -8.78 -7.40
C GLU A 85 -1.14 -8.09 -7.02
N ARG A 86 -1.02 -6.85 -6.56
CA ARG A 86 -2.15 -6.04 -6.14
C ARG A 86 -2.93 -5.51 -7.34
N THR A 87 -4.22 -5.79 -7.36
CA THR A 87 -5.19 -5.21 -8.30
C THR A 87 -6.32 -4.49 -7.57
N ASN A 88 -6.44 -4.70 -6.26
CA ASN A 88 -7.46 -4.12 -5.41
C ASN A 88 -6.88 -3.09 -4.45
N VAL A 89 -7.74 -2.20 -4.02
CA VAL A 89 -7.56 -1.31 -2.86
C VAL A 89 -8.71 -1.54 -1.89
N GLN A 90 -8.52 -1.14 -0.65
CA GLN A 90 -9.54 -1.24 0.39
C GLN A 90 -9.92 0.14 0.90
N VAL A 91 -11.20 0.38 1.10
CA VAL A 91 -11.68 1.60 1.75
C VAL A 91 -11.25 1.59 3.22
N LYS A 92 -10.43 2.57 3.61
CA LYS A 92 -9.97 2.76 5.00
C LYS A 92 -10.74 3.86 5.73
N ALA A 93 -11.37 4.79 5.00
CA ALA A 93 -12.27 5.79 5.57
C ALA A 93 -13.57 5.13 6.05
N PRO A 94 -14.34 5.73 6.97
CA PRO A 94 -15.67 5.23 7.35
C PRO A 94 -16.58 5.02 6.15
N THR A 95 -16.57 5.98 5.21
CA THR A 95 -17.26 5.91 3.92
C THR A 95 -16.41 6.63 2.88
N ALA A 96 -16.26 6.04 1.70
CA ALA A 96 -15.66 6.66 0.53
C ALA A 96 -16.73 6.95 -0.51
N GLU A 97 -16.71 8.15 -1.10
CA GLU A 97 -17.55 8.53 -2.21
C GLU A 97 -16.78 8.36 -3.51
N ALA A 98 -17.40 7.70 -4.48
CA ALA A 98 -16.88 7.54 -5.83
C ALA A 98 -17.61 8.50 -6.77
N TYR A 99 -16.86 9.35 -7.42
CA TYR A 99 -17.35 10.43 -8.28
C TYR A 99 -17.25 10.08 -9.76
N ALA A 100 -18.09 10.70 -10.58
CA ALA A 100 -18.10 10.48 -12.04
C ALA A 100 -16.82 10.99 -12.73
N SER A 101 -16.17 12.00 -12.16
CA SER A 101 -14.88 12.54 -12.58
C SER A 101 -13.98 12.80 -11.37
N PRO A 102 -12.66 13.03 -11.53
CA PRO A 102 -11.75 13.32 -10.41
C PRO A 102 -11.96 14.75 -9.88
N ASP A 103 -13.18 15.04 -9.50
CA ASP A 103 -13.65 16.33 -8.97
C ASP A 103 -14.78 16.08 -7.97
N ALA A 104 -14.64 16.62 -6.75
CA ALA A 104 -15.64 16.51 -5.70
C ALA A 104 -16.96 17.26 -6.00
N ALA A 105 -16.98 18.15 -6.98
CA ALA A 105 -18.19 18.81 -7.47
C ALA A 105 -18.97 17.95 -8.48
N SER A 106 -18.38 16.87 -8.99
CA SER A 106 -19.07 15.97 -9.91
C SER A 106 -20.08 15.07 -9.20
N ALA A 107 -20.94 14.40 -9.97
CA ALA A 107 -21.95 13.52 -9.40
C ALA A 107 -21.32 12.30 -8.70
N ILE A 108 -21.89 11.91 -7.57
CA ILE A 108 -21.53 10.66 -6.87
C ILE A 108 -22.17 9.49 -7.62
N VAL A 109 -21.35 8.53 -8.02
CA VAL A 109 -21.78 7.31 -8.70
C VAL A 109 -22.18 6.23 -7.69
N PHE A 110 -21.34 6.03 -6.66
CA PHE A 110 -21.63 5.12 -5.54
C PHE A 110 -20.90 5.54 -4.27
N ARG A 111 -21.30 4.92 -3.16
CA ARG A 111 -20.61 5.01 -1.87
C ARG A 111 -20.17 3.63 -1.42
N ALA A 112 -18.99 3.54 -0.80
CA ALA A 112 -18.43 2.31 -0.25
C ALA A 112 -18.01 2.54 1.19
N GLU A 113 -18.42 1.62 2.07
CA GLU A 113 -18.10 1.66 3.48
C GLU A 113 -16.68 1.14 3.77
N ASN A 114 -16.20 1.37 4.99
CA ASN A 114 -14.93 0.83 5.47
C ASN A 114 -14.84 -0.68 5.21
N GLY A 115 -13.67 -1.13 4.76
CA GLY A 115 -13.41 -2.55 4.47
C GLY A 115 -13.82 -3.01 3.08
N VAL A 116 -14.61 -2.25 2.33
CA VAL A 116 -15.01 -2.62 0.97
C VAL A 116 -13.79 -2.68 0.06
N LEU A 117 -13.67 -3.76 -0.70
CA LEU A 117 -12.65 -3.96 -1.72
C LEU A 117 -13.12 -3.37 -3.05
N LEU A 118 -12.27 -2.55 -3.66
CA LEU A 118 -12.50 -1.92 -4.95
C LEU A 118 -11.35 -2.31 -5.89
N GLN A 119 -11.66 -2.67 -7.12
CA GLN A 119 -10.65 -2.95 -8.11
C GLN A 119 -10.09 -1.65 -8.69
N LEU A 120 -8.78 -1.52 -8.79
CA LEU A 120 -8.16 -0.43 -9.54
C LEU A 120 -8.40 -0.63 -11.03
N VAL A 121 -8.91 0.40 -11.69
CA VAL A 121 -9.05 0.39 -13.16
C VAL A 121 -7.69 0.60 -13.80
N THR A 122 -6.84 1.43 -13.20
CA THR A 122 -5.46 1.64 -13.63
C THR A 122 -4.52 1.04 -12.57
N PRO A 123 -3.61 0.09 -12.92
CA PRO A 123 -2.77 -0.61 -11.96
C PRO A 123 -1.81 0.28 -11.16
N GLN A 124 -1.44 1.45 -11.70
CA GLN A 124 -0.56 2.41 -11.04
C GLN A 124 -1.37 3.57 -10.47
N PRO A 125 -1.01 4.08 -9.27
CA PRO A 125 -1.58 5.32 -8.79
C PRO A 125 -1.27 6.42 -9.81
N PRO A 126 -2.23 7.30 -10.10
CA PRO A 126 -1.98 8.42 -10.99
C PRO A 126 -0.83 9.25 -10.40
N SER A 127 0.24 9.42 -11.18
CA SER A 127 1.45 10.15 -10.79
C SER A 127 1.22 11.65 -10.56
N ALA A 128 0.01 12.13 -10.81
CA ALA A 128 -0.38 13.53 -10.64
C ALA A 128 -1.87 13.62 -10.27
N GLY A 129 -2.23 13.37 -9.01
CA GLY A 129 -3.61 13.59 -8.60
C GLY A 129 -3.96 12.94 -7.27
N ALA A 130 -4.99 13.46 -6.62
CA ALA A 130 -5.50 12.96 -5.35
C ALA A 130 -6.57 11.86 -5.54
N TRP A 131 -6.70 11.28 -6.74
CA TRP A 131 -7.79 10.41 -7.13
C TRP A 131 -7.32 9.10 -7.75
N ALA A 132 -8.01 8.00 -7.44
CA ALA A 132 -7.88 6.71 -8.11
C ALA A 132 -9.20 6.35 -8.81
N GLN A 133 -9.11 5.85 -10.04
CA GLN A 133 -10.26 5.27 -10.71
C GLN A 133 -10.42 3.83 -10.25
N VAL A 134 -11.60 3.52 -9.72
CA VAL A 134 -11.92 2.22 -9.15
C VAL A 134 -13.19 1.66 -9.72
N ARG A 135 -13.34 0.34 -9.62
CA ARG A 135 -14.54 -0.40 -10.00
C ARG A 135 -15.07 -1.17 -8.80
N HIS A 136 -16.34 -0.99 -8.51
CA HIS A 136 -17.07 -1.79 -7.55
C HIS A 136 -17.44 -3.15 -8.15
N ARG A 137 -17.67 -4.16 -7.31
CA ARG A 137 -17.99 -5.54 -7.75
C ARG A 137 -19.26 -5.65 -8.59
N ASP A 138 -20.19 -4.70 -8.50
CA ASP A 138 -21.41 -4.61 -9.33
C ASP A 138 -21.16 -4.00 -10.71
N GLY A 139 -19.91 -3.62 -11.03
CA GLY A 139 -19.48 -3.07 -12.30
C GLY A 139 -19.45 -1.54 -12.37
N GLN A 140 -19.97 -0.83 -11.38
CA GLN A 140 -19.90 0.64 -11.35
C GLN A 140 -18.45 1.11 -11.22
N THR A 141 -18.08 2.14 -11.97
CA THR A 141 -16.76 2.77 -11.91
C THR A 141 -16.87 4.22 -11.46
N GLY A 142 -15.88 4.69 -10.72
CA GLY A 142 -15.83 6.07 -10.27
C GLY A 142 -14.45 6.45 -9.75
N PHE A 143 -14.27 7.70 -9.41
CA PHE A 143 -13.03 8.26 -8.86
C PHE A 143 -13.17 8.43 -7.35
N VAL A 144 -12.25 7.84 -6.60
CA VAL A 144 -12.19 7.92 -5.14
C VAL A 144 -10.90 8.63 -4.74
N ARG A 145 -10.95 9.43 -3.69
CA ARG A 145 -9.77 10.10 -3.14
C ARG A 145 -8.77 9.09 -2.58
N LEU A 146 -7.48 9.32 -2.84
CA LEU A 146 -6.40 8.43 -2.40
C LEU A 146 -6.33 8.31 -0.88
N ASP A 147 -6.64 9.39 -0.16
CA ASP A 147 -6.62 9.43 1.31
C ASP A 147 -7.72 8.54 1.96
N ALA A 148 -8.76 8.17 1.21
CA ALA A 148 -9.79 7.24 1.67
C ALA A 148 -9.43 5.76 1.42
N LEU A 149 -8.34 5.46 0.72
CA LEU A 149 -7.97 4.14 0.24
C LEU A 149 -6.67 3.63 0.89
N PHE A 150 -6.59 2.32 1.07
CA PHE A 150 -5.40 1.57 1.46
C PHE A 150 -5.00 0.62 0.32
N GLY A 151 -3.70 0.45 0.11
CA GLY A 151 -3.18 -0.43 -0.93
C GLY A 151 -2.69 0.34 -2.18
N LEU A 152 -2.27 1.59 -2.04
CA LEU A 152 -1.77 2.45 -3.12
C LEU A 152 -0.28 2.70 -3.02
#